data_8313e126c47757e292bb7f4d66b017b5
#
_entry.id   8313e126c47757e292bb7f4d66b017b5
#
_cell.length_a   1.000
_cell.length_b   1.000
_cell.length_c   1.000
_cell.angle_alpha   90.00
_cell.angle_beta   90.00
_cell.angle_gamma   90.00
#
_symmetry.space_group_name_H-M   'P 1'
#
loop_
_entity.id
_entity.type
_entity.pdbx_description
1 polymer ?
#
loop_
_entity_poly.entity_id
_entity_poly.type
_entity_poly.pdbx_seq_one_letter_code
_entity_poly.pdbx_strand_id
1 'polypeptide(L)'
;QKVNYAMMSDANGYGTWKALSDAILAKFPTTGYSGPVTQGNANGATNVSITLPPGRWLVLTNIVLATTPVTSGGAGAWVRLVWSDSPTTNNPVPFVGGYNSGNIVSPYGNAIGTTLVVNNTNAEKTYYLFLGGVDVFGGYTGNWNNIGSSQYPENSIVAYPAN
;
A
#
# COMPACT_ATOMS: atom_id res chain seq x y z
N GLN A 1 30.71 -4.15 19.37
CA GLN A 1 29.97 -4.03 18.11
C GLN A 1 28.72 -4.92 18.22
N LYS A 2 27.53 -4.33 18.08
CA LYS A 2 26.28 -5.08 18.07
C LYS A 2 25.88 -5.36 16.59
N VAL A 3 25.36 -6.53 16.33
CA VAL A 3 24.81 -6.87 15.00
C VAL A 3 23.63 -5.94 14.72
N ASN A 4 23.50 -5.44 13.50
CA ASN A 4 22.46 -4.50 13.05
C ASN A 4 22.48 -3.12 13.75
N TYR A 5 23.64 -2.66 14.22
CA TYR A 5 23.82 -1.31 14.72
C TYR A 5 24.78 -0.54 13.81
N ALA A 6 24.48 0.72 13.54
CA ALA A 6 25.36 1.67 12.88
C ALA A 6 25.75 2.79 13.85
N MET A 7 26.97 3.29 13.71
CA MET A 7 27.37 4.50 14.40
C MET A 7 26.77 5.70 13.64
N MET A 8 25.94 6.47 14.31
CA MET A 8 25.29 7.64 13.76
C MET A 8 25.64 8.86 14.62
N SER A 9 25.87 10.00 13.95
CA SER A 9 26.06 11.27 14.64
C SER A 9 24.71 11.82 15.12
N ASP A 10 24.68 12.35 16.34
CA ASP A 10 23.57 13.16 16.82
C ASP A 10 23.68 14.62 16.32
N ALA A 11 22.73 15.46 16.71
CA ALA A 11 22.70 16.89 16.32
C ALA A 11 23.89 17.69 16.84
N ASN A 12 24.62 17.19 17.84
CA ASN A 12 25.80 17.82 18.44
C ASN A 12 27.12 17.24 17.91
N GLY A 13 27.05 16.30 16.96
CA GLY A 13 28.22 15.66 16.36
C GLY A 13 28.77 14.47 17.16
N TYR A 14 28.13 14.04 18.25
CA TYR A 14 28.56 12.86 19.00
C TYR A 14 28.09 11.57 18.31
N GLY A 15 29.03 10.63 18.18
CA GLY A 15 28.72 9.30 17.63
C GLY A 15 27.99 8.42 18.64
N THR A 16 26.85 7.88 18.26
CA THR A 16 26.09 6.89 19.03
C THR A 16 25.77 5.65 18.19
N TRP A 17 25.81 4.48 18.81
CA TRP A 17 25.36 3.26 18.15
C TRP A 17 23.83 3.21 18.16
N LYS A 18 23.24 3.26 16.98
CA LYS A 18 21.79 3.10 16.80
C LYS A 18 21.50 1.80 16.08
N ALA A 19 20.43 1.13 16.50
CA ALA A 19 19.91 0.00 15.73
C ALA A 19 19.55 0.50 14.33
N LEU A 20 19.98 -0.24 13.31
CA LEU A 20 19.41 -0.09 11.97
C LEU A 20 17.96 -0.53 12.07
N SER A 21 17.04 0.34 11.73
CA SER A 21 15.63 -0.02 11.72
C SER A 21 15.42 -1.13 10.71
N ASP A 22 14.89 -2.25 11.18
CA ASP A 22 14.53 -3.35 10.30
C ASP A 22 13.38 -2.92 9.37
N ALA A 23 13.31 -3.56 8.22
CA ALA A 23 12.17 -3.40 7.34
C ALA A 23 10.88 -3.83 8.04
N ILE A 24 9.83 -3.04 7.89
CA ILE A 24 8.52 -3.33 8.46
C ILE A 24 7.61 -3.90 7.39
N LEU A 25 7.02 -5.04 7.66
CA LEU A 25 6.08 -5.71 6.77
C LEU A 25 4.64 -5.31 7.09
N ALA A 26 3.83 -5.13 6.05
CA ALA A 26 2.40 -4.96 6.23
C ALA A 26 1.72 -6.25 6.66
N LYS A 27 0.55 -6.11 7.29
CA LYS A 27 -0.34 -7.22 7.63
C LYS A 27 -1.41 -7.35 6.55
N PHE A 28 -1.50 -8.54 5.99
CA PHE A 28 -2.51 -8.91 5.00
C PHE A 28 -3.63 -9.70 5.69
N PRO A 29 -4.90 -9.28 5.55
CA PRO A 29 -6.04 -10.03 6.08
C PRO A 29 -6.30 -11.29 5.25
N THR A 30 -7.05 -12.22 5.81
CA THR A 30 -7.54 -13.39 5.06
C THR A 30 -8.58 -13.00 3.99
N THR A 31 -9.31 -11.89 4.23
CA THR A 31 -10.34 -11.37 3.33
C THR A 31 -10.01 -9.93 2.97
N GLY A 32 -9.75 -9.68 1.69
CA GLY A 32 -9.51 -8.35 1.14
C GLY A 32 -10.77 -7.68 0.60
N TYR A 33 -10.59 -6.61 -0.17
CA TYR A 33 -11.71 -5.93 -0.80
C TYR A 33 -12.32 -6.74 -1.94
N SER A 34 -13.64 -6.90 -1.90
CA SER A 34 -14.45 -7.48 -2.99
C SER A 34 -15.64 -6.57 -3.26
N GLY A 35 -16.00 -6.43 -4.52
CA GLY A 35 -17.13 -5.60 -4.95
C GLY A 35 -17.03 -5.20 -6.42
N PRO A 36 -18.03 -4.49 -6.96
CA PRO A 36 -18.04 -4.14 -8.37
C PRO A 36 -16.85 -3.22 -8.73
N VAL A 37 -16.32 -3.46 -9.93
CA VAL A 37 -15.36 -2.55 -10.55
C VAL A 37 -16.15 -1.37 -11.11
N THR A 38 -16.14 -0.26 -10.39
CA THR A 38 -16.98 0.89 -10.72
C THR A 38 -16.10 2.12 -10.94
N GLN A 39 -16.41 2.86 -12.01
CA GLN A 39 -15.77 4.14 -12.32
C GLN A 39 -15.80 5.07 -11.12
N GLY A 40 -14.67 5.65 -10.77
CA GLY A 40 -14.53 6.62 -9.69
C GLY A 40 -14.59 6.02 -8.27
N ASN A 41 -14.66 4.69 -8.10
CA ASN A 41 -14.61 4.09 -6.76
C ASN A 41 -13.28 4.43 -6.07
N ALA A 42 -13.36 5.12 -4.95
CA ALA A 42 -12.21 5.60 -4.17
C ALA A 42 -12.23 5.16 -2.70
N ASN A 43 -13.15 4.29 -2.28
CA ASN A 43 -13.36 3.90 -0.88
C ASN A 43 -13.32 2.39 -0.64
N GLY A 44 -12.68 1.62 -1.53
CA GLY A 44 -12.53 0.18 -1.33
C GLY A 44 -11.47 -0.12 -0.26
N ALA A 45 -11.89 -0.39 0.99
CA ALA A 45 -10.99 -0.77 2.06
C ALA A 45 -10.43 -2.18 1.83
N THR A 46 -9.12 -2.30 1.61
CA THR A 46 -8.46 -3.61 1.40
C THR A 46 -8.21 -4.36 2.71
N ASN A 47 -8.37 -3.68 3.86
CA ASN A 47 -8.01 -4.14 5.19
C ASN A 47 -6.52 -4.46 5.40
N VAL A 48 -5.68 -4.20 4.40
CA VAL A 48 -4.21 -4.24 4.56
C VAL A 48 -3.78 -3.09 5.45
N SER A 49 -2.90 -3.37 6.39
CA SER A 49 -2.41 -2.36 7.31
C SER A 49 -0.90 -2.47 7.54
N ILE A 50 -0.29 -1.33 7.86
CA ILE A 50 1.10 -1.24 8.28
C ILE A 50 1.22 -0.28 9.47
N THR A 51 1.95 -0.68 10.51
CA THR A 51 2.21 0.18 11.67
C THR A 51 3.64 0.70 11.60
N LEU A 52 3.78 2.01 11.55
CA LEU A 52 5.06 2.68 11.36
C LEU A 52 5.40 3.53 12.58
N PRO A 53 6.61 3.41 13.14
CA PRO A 53 7.14 4.34 14.14
C PRO A 53 7.20 5.79 13.62
N PRO A 54 7.40 6.78 14.51
CA PRO A 54 7.67 8.15 14.11
C PRO A 54 8.81 8.23 13.09
N GLY A 55 8.63 9.08 12.07
CA GLY A 55 9.65 9.30 11.05
C GLY A 55 9.13 9.16 9.61
N ARG A 56 10.06 9.04 8.68
CA ARG A 56 9.82 8.94 7.24
C ARG A 56 10.05 7.51 6.78
N TRP A 57 9.14 6.97 5.98
CA TRP A 57 9.14 5.58 5.57
C TRP A 57 8.90 5.44 4.07
N LEU A 58 9.83 4.82 3.37
CA LEU A 58 9.67 4.45 1.97
C LEU A 58 8.91 3.12 1.92
N VAL A 59 7.65 3.16 1.49
CA VAL A 59 6.76 2.00 1.44
C VAL A 59 6.68 1.49 0.00
N LEU A 60 7.24 0.31 -0.23
CA LEU A 60 7.17 -0.40 -1.49
C LEU A 60 5.93 -1.30 -1.47
N THR A 61 5.10 -1.19 -2.49
CA THR A 61 3.82 -1.88 -2.59
C THR A 61 3.77 -2.72 -3.86
N ASN A 62 3.39 -3.98 -3.73
CA ASN A 62 2.95 -4.85 -4.82
C ASN A 62 1.68 -5.57 -4.37
N ILE A 63 0.58 -5.29 -5.05
CA ILE A 63 -0.75 -5.88 -4.76
C ILE A 63 -1.28 -6.54 -6.02
N VAL A 64 -1.65 -7.80 -5.90
CA VAL A 64 -2.38 -8.52 -6.94
C VAL A 64 -3.77 -7.92 -7.08
N LEU A 65 -4.10 -7.53 -8.30
CA LEU A 65 -5.42 -7.13 -8.71
C LEU A 65 -6.10 -8.34 -9.33
N ALA A 66 -7.18 -8.82 -8.73
CA ALA A 66 -7.95 -9.94 -9.25
C ALA A 66 -9.40 -9.52 -9.48
N THR A 67 -9.98 -9.99 -10.60
CA THR A 67 -11.40 -9.72 -10.96
C THR A 67 -12.08 -10.96 -11.51
N THR A 68 -13.43 -10.97 -11.48
CA THR A 68 -14.29 -12.00 -12.04
C THR A 68 -15.57 -11.41 -12.62
N PRO A 69 -16.06 -11.83 -13.78
CA PRO A 69 -15.31 -12.47 -14.86
C PRO A 69 -14.54 -11.44 -15.68
N VAL A 70 -13.69 -11.91 -16.59
CA VAL A 70 -13.02 -11.04 -17.56
C VAL A 70 -13.83 -10.97 -18.83
N THR A 71 -14.13 -9.76 -19.28
CA THR A 71 -14.70 -9.56 -20.61
C THR A 71 -13.57 -9.46 -21.65
N SER A 72 -13.74 -10.14 -22.78
CA SER A 72 -12.83 -10.08 -23.92
C SER A 72 -12.88 -8.68 -24.59
N GLY A 73 -11.83 -8.29 -25.32
CA GLY A 73 -11.89 -7.14 -26.22
C GLY A 73 -11.22 -5.87 -25.74
N GLY A 74 -10.19 -5.96 -24.87
CA GLY A 74 -9.43 -4.76 -24.46
C GLY A 74 -10.13 -3.91 -23.40
N ALA A 75 -11.21 -4.43 -22.80
CA ALA A 75 -11.86 -3.83 -21.64
C ALA A 75 -11.05 -4.10 -20.37
N GLY A 76 -11.07 -3.15 -19.43
CA GLY A 76 -10.34 -3.29 -18.19
C GLY A 76 -10.55 -2.13 -17.23
N ALA A 77 -9.71 -2.07 -16.23
CA ALA A 77 -9.70 -0.97 -15.29
C ALA A 77 -8.27 -0.59 -14.90
N TRP A 78 -8.06 0.68 -14.65
CA TRP A 78 -6.89 1.19 -13.96
C TRP A 78 -7.27 1.56 -12.54
N VAL A 79 -6.46 1.10 -11.58
CA VAL A 79 -6.68 1.36 -10.17
C VAL A 79 -5.53 2.14 -9.55
N ARG A 80 -5.86 3.04 -8.66
CA ARG A 80 -4.91 3.71 -7.77
C ARG A 80 -5.10 3.17 -6.36
N LEU A 81 -3.99 2.93 -5.67
CA LEU A 81 -3.97 2.58 -4.25
C LEU A 81 -3.45 3.76 -3.45
N VAL A 82 -4.03 4.00 -2.28
CA VAL A 82 -3.69 5.11 -1.39
C VAL A 82 -3.63 4.65 0.05
N TRP A 83 -2.75 5.26 0.83
CA TRP A 83 -2.67 5.04 2.27
C TRP A 83 -3.58 6.03 3.02
N SER A 84 -4.32 5.53 4.00
CA SER A 84 -5.21 6.28 4.88
C SER A 84 -4.81 6.07 6.34
N ASP A 85 -5.08 7.03 7.19
CA ASP A 85 -4.94 6.90 8.64
C ASP A 85 -6.24 6.45 9.33
N SER A 86 -7.28 6.17 8.56
CA SER A 86 -8.54 5.60 9.03
C SER A 86 -8.74 4.19 8.48
N PRO A 87 -9.20 3.22 9.29
CA PRO A 87 -9.50 1.87 8.81
C PRO A 87 -10.77 1.79 7.95
N THR A 88 -11.64 2.78 8.02
CA THR A 88 -12.99 2.74 7.42
C THR A 88 -13.25 3.79 6.35
N THR A 89 -12.39 4.79 6.26
CA THR A 89 -12.58 5.93 5.36
C THR A 89 -11.28 6.21 4.62
N ASN A 90 -11.37 6.39 3.31
CA ASN A 90 -10.24 6.87 2.54
C ASN A 90 -9.97 8.34 2.89
N ASN A 91 -9.11 8.56 3.87
CA ASN A 91 -8.60 9.84 4.28
C ASN A 91 -7.09 9.88 3.96
N PRO A 92 -6.72 10.35 2.75
CA PRO A 92 -5.33 10.28 2.31
C PRO A 92 -4.40 10.97 3.30
N VAL A 93 -3.39 10.25 3.76
CA VAL A 93 -2.38 10.82 4.65
C VAL A 93 -1.41 11.70 3.87
N PRO A 94 -0.76 12.67 4.51
CA PRO A 94 0.33 13.40 3.89
C PRO A 94 1.42 12.42 3.43
N PHE A 95 1.61 12.31 2.13
CA PHE A 95 2.66 11.49 1.53
C PHE A 95 3.29 12.23 0.35
N VAL A 96 4.53 11.90 0.09
CA VAL A 96 5.26 12.39 -1.09
C VAL A 96 5.46 11.20 -2.02
N GLY A 97 5.10 11.35 -3.30
CA GLY A 97 5.36 10.31 -4.30
C GLY A 97 4.12 9.71 -4.98
N GLY A 98 2.92 10.21 -4.68
CA GLY A 98 1.70 9.86 -5.42
C GLY A 98 1.08 8.51 -5.06
N TYR A 99 0.14 8.10 -5.88
CA TYR A 99 -0.58 6.84 -5.76
C TYR A 99 0.24 5.68 -6.34
N ASN A 100 0.16 4.52 -5.72
CA ASN A 100 0.54 3.28 -6.39
C ASN A 100 -0.56 2.91 -7.38
N SER A 101 -0.22 2.40 -8.54
CA SER A 101 -1.23 2.14 -9.57
C SER A 101 -0.94 0.88 -10.36
N GLY A 102 -1.98 0.34 -10.97
CA GLY A 102 -1.90 -0.82 -11.84
C GLY A 102 -3.11 -0.95 -12.74
N ASN A 103 -2.94 -1.77 -13.77
CA ASN A 103 -3.98 -2.09 -14.73
C ASN A 103 -4.44 -3.53 -14.57
N ILE A 104 -5.69 -3.76 -14.91
CA ILE A 104 -6.22 -5.09 -15.12
C ILE A 104 -6.96 -5.16 -16.46
N VAL A 105 -6.51 -6.06 -17.33
CA VAL A 105 -7.11 -6.39 -18.64
C VAL A 105 -7.32 -7.90 -18.81
N SER A 106 -7.08 -8.64 -17.75
CA SER A 106 -7.20 -10.09 -17.63
C SER A 106 -7.66 -10.42 -16.21
N PRO A 107 -7.90 -11.71 -15.85
CA PRO A 107 -8.32 -12.04 -14.47
C PRO A 107 -7.37 -11.50 -13.38
N TYR A 108 -6.10 -11.32 -13.73
CA TYR A 108 -5.07 -10.88 -12.82
C TYR A 108 -4.24 -9.73 -13.39
N GLY A 109 -3.87 -8.82 -12.53
CA GLY A 109 -2.92 -7.73 -12.76
C GLY A 109 -2.22 -7.37 -11.46
N ASN A 110 -1.34 -6.37 -11.49
CA ASN A 110 -0.67 -5.89 -10.30
C ASN A 110 -0.74 -4.36 -10.22
N ALA A 111 -0.94 -3.86 -9.01
CA ALA A 111 -0.66 -2.47 -8.67
C ALA A 111 0.67 -2.40 -7.93
N ILE A 112 1.60 -1.67 -8.51
CA ILE A 112 2.98 -1.56 -8.00
C ILE A 112 3.32 -0.08 -7.82
N GLY A 113 4.05 0.22 -6.76
CA GLY A 113 4.58 1.56 -6.60
C GLY A 113 5.32 1.76 -5.29
N THR A 114 5.78 2.99 -5.13
CA THR A 114 6.53 3.41 -3.96
C THR A 114 5.94 4.72 -3.44
N THR A 115 5.69 4.77 -2.14
CA THR A 115 5.13 5.94 -1.47
C THR A 115 5.99 6.30 -0.27
N LEU A 116 6.30 7.59 -0.08
CA LEU A 116 6.91 8.07 1.14
C LEU A 116 5.80 8.43 2.14
N VAL A 117 5.65 7.62 3.18
CA VAL A 117 4.72 7.86 4.29
C VAL A 117 5.47 8.56 5.42
N VAL A 118 4.87 9.62 5.98
CA VAL A 118 5.48 10.39 7.06
C VAL A 118 4.60 10.29 8.31
N ASN A 119 5.13 9.67 9.35
CA ASN A 119 4.52 9.68 10.68
C ASN A 119 5.10 10.83 11.50
N ASN A 120 4.39 11.96 11.54
CA ASN A 120 4.77 13.16 12.29
C ASN A 120 4.34 13.12 13.76
N THR A 121 3.81 11.99 14.24
CA THR A 121 3.44 11.83 15.64
C THR A 121 4.63 11.36 16.49
N ASN A 122 4.48 11.39 17.81
CA ASN A 122 5.49 10.89 18.74
C ASN A 122 5.30 9.40 19.10
N ALA A 123 4.38 8.71 18.42
CA ALA A 123 4.03 7.32 18.67
C ALA A 123 3.89 6.54 17.37
N GLU A 124 3.90 5.22 17.47
CA GLU A 124 3.55 4.36 16.34
C GLU A 124 2.15 4.68 15.82
N LYS A 125 1.98 4.66 14.50
CA LYS A 125 0.70 4.91 13.83
C LYS A 125 0.44 3.83 12.80
N THR A 126 -0.80 3.33 12.77
CA THR A 126 -1.24 2.36 11.77
C THR A 126 -1.86 3.08 10.58
N TYR A 127 -1.47 2.65 9.40
CA TYR A 127 -1.99 3.09 8.11
C TYR A 127 -2.66 1.93 7.39
N TYR A 128 -3.68 2.24 6.60
CA TYR A 128 -4.54 1.29 5.91
C TYR A 128 -4.55 1.57 4.41
N LEU A 129 -4.51 0.51 3.61
CA LEU A 129 -4.50 0.62 2.17
C LEU A 129 -5.92 0.60 1.60
N PHE A 130 -6.22 1.56 0.74
CA PHE A 130 -7.51 1.70 0.05
C PHE A 130 -7.35 1.70 -1.46
N LEU A 131 -8.42 1.34 -2.17
CA LEU A 131 -8.59 1.78 -3.55
C LEU A 131 -8.82 3.30 -3.50
N GLY A 132 -7.90 4.05 -4.09
CA GLY A 132 -7.91 5.53 -4.12
C GLY A 132 -8.51 6.11 -5.40
N GLY A 133 -8.94 5.27 -6.31
CA GLY A 133 -9.59 5.63 -7.56
C GLY A 133 -9.56 4.48 -8.56
N VAL A 134 -10.61 4.36 -9.35
CA VAL A 134 -10.76 3.35 -10.41
C VAL A 134 -11.21 4.06 -11.69
N ASP A 135 -10.49 3.85 -12.79
CA ASP A 135 -10.87 4.28 -14.11
C ASP A 135 -11.20 3.06 -14.97
N VAL A 136 -12.45 2.95 -15.41
CA VAL A 136 -12.94 1.84 -16.24
C VAL A 136 -12.83 2.21 -17.71
N PHE A 137 -12.35 1.28 -18.53
CA PHE A 137 -12.27 1.48 -19.98
C PHE A 137 -12.81 0.27 -20.75
N GLY A 138 -13.20 0.50 -22.01
CA GLY A 138 -13.77 -0.54 -22.87
C GLY A 138 -15.10 -1.15 -22.39
N GLY A 139 -15.84 -0.44 -21.52
CA GLY A 139 -17.09 -0.94 -20.97
C GLY A 139 -16.92 -2.13 -20.02
N TYR A 140 -15.79 -2.23 -19.34
CA TYR A 140 -15.53 -3.32 -18.41
C TYR A 140 -16.57 -3.40 -17.30
N THR A 141 -17.10 -4.59 -17.08
CA THR A 141 -18.02 -4.91 -15.99
C THR A 141 -17.52 -6.15 -15.27
N GLY A 142 -17.13 -6.02 -14.03
CA GLY A 142 -16.61 -7.14 -13.24
C GLY A 142 -16.63 -6.79 -11.75
N ASN A 143 -16.20 -7.76 -10.96
CA ASN A 143 -16.02 -7.56 -9.52
C ASN A 143 -14.57 -7.77 -9.14
N TRP A 144 -14.07 -6.92 -8.26
CA TRP A 144 -12.82 -7.16 -7.53
C TRP A 144 -12.97 -8.42 -6.69
N ASN A 145 -11.91 -9.20 -6.61
CA ASN A 145 -11.88 -10.44 -5.84
C ASN A 145 -10.74 -10.40 -4.84
N ASN A 146 -11.08 -10.16 -3.57
CA ASN A 146 -10.16 -10.22 -2.42
C ASN A 146 -8.86 -9.40 -2.58
N ILE A 147 -8.94 -8.19 -3.13
CA ILE A 147 -7.78 -7.30 -3.27
C ILE A 147 -7.14 -7.05 -1.91
N GLY A 148 -5.83 -7.34 -1.79
CA GLY A 148 -5.08 -7.18 -0.56
C GLY A 148 -5.22 -8.33 0.44
N SER A 149 -5.83 -9.47 0.06
CA SER A 149 -5.90 -10.62 0.94
C SER A 149 -4.60 -11.45 0.94
N SER A 150 -4.38 -12.20 2.02
CA SER A 150 -3.25 -13.15 2.14
C SER A 150 -3.40 -14.40 1.27
N GLN A 151 -4.54 -14.57 0.57
CA GLN A 151 -4.69 -15.66 -0.40
C GLN A 151 -3.81 -15.50 -1.64
N TYR A 152 -3.33 -14.28 -1.91
CA TYR A 152 -2.36 -14.01 -2.99
C TYR A 152 -0.97 -13.86 -2.37
N PRO A 153 -0.13 -14.91 -2.41
CA PRO A 153 1.19 -14.89 -1.80
C PRO A 153 2.18 -13.92 -2.48
N GLU A 154 1.83 -13.44 -3.67
CA GLU A 154 2.57 -12.40 -4.39
C GLU A 154 2.37 -11.00 -3.80
N ASN A 155 1.34 -10.81 -2.94
CA ASN A 155 1.14 -9.56 -2.24
C ASN A 155 2.33 -9.28 -1.32
N SER A 156 2.90 -8.10 -1.47
CA SER A 156 4.07 -7.69 -0.70
C SER A 156 4.04 -6.19 -0.44
N ILE A 157 4.15 -5.82 0.82
CA ILE A 157 4.34 -4.43 1.21
C ILE A 157 5.42 -4.37 2.28
N VAL A 158 6.45 -3.58 2.00
CA VAL A 158 7.61 -3.43 2.87
C VAL A 158 7.91 -1.94 3.04
N ALA A 159 8.10 -1.51 4.27
CA ALA A 159 8.55 -0.15 4.58
C ALA A 159 10.02 -0.15 5.04
N TYR A 160 10.80 0.77 4.50
CA TYR A 160 12.17 1.04 4.91
C TYR A 160 12.27 2.48 5.47
N PRO A 161 13.10 2.73 6.48
CA PRO A 161 13.37 4.08 6.95
C PRO A 161 13.91 4.95 5.80
N ALA A 162 13.38 6.16 5.65
CA ALA A 162 13.83 7.16 4.69
C ALA A 162 14.39 8.37 5.45
N ASN A 163 15.69 8.53 5.45
CA ASN A 163 16.41 9.64 6.10
C ASN A 163 16.45 10.88 5.19
#